data_5f83fbde2e813ea1ff21740e675e0123
#
_entry.id   5f83fbde2e813ea1ff21740e675e0123
#
_cell.length_a   1.000
_cell.length_b   1.000
_cell.length_c   1.000
_cell.angle_alpha   90.00
_cell.angle_beta   90.00
_cell.angle_gamma   90.00
#
_symmetry.space_group_name_H-M   'P 1'
#
loop_
_entity.id
_entity.type
_entity.pdbx_description
1 polymer ?
#
loop_
_entity_poly.entity_id
_entity_poly.type
_entity_poly.pdbx_seq_one_letter_code
_entity_poly.pdbx_strand_id
1 'polypeptide(L)'
;MLHIRLATGNDVSALRAIATYAYAQYVGAIGREPAPMVADFDHHLRNDIVFVAVTKPENIVVGYAVLTEKADGVWLENIAVATASGGRGIGTCLIRHVEAYLSGQEAGYQLYTNVKMVRNIGWYERLGFVETRRGVEKGFERVYFRKTLTV
;
A
#
# COMPACT_ATOMS: atom_id res chain seq x y z
N MET A 1 -3.48 -0.35 -21.23
CA MET A 1 -3.20 0.95 -20.60
C MET A 1 -3.67 0.94 -19.14
N LEU A 2 -2.88 1.49 -18.26
CA LEU A 2 -3.19 1.55 -16.83
C LEU A 2 -3.88 2.86 -16.48
N HIS A 3 -4.95 2.79 -15.72
CA HIS A 3 -5.67 3.95 -15.21
C HIS A 3 -5.81 3.85 -13.70
N ILE A 4 -5.59 4.94 -12.99
CA ILE A 4 -5.73 4.98 -11.53
C ILE A 4 -6.91 5.89 -11.18
N ARG A 5 -7.79 5.39 -10.34
CA ARG A 5 -8.99 6.10 -9.89
C ARG A 5 -9.28 5.80 -8.43
N LEU A 6 -10.22 6.50 -7.83
CA LEU A 6 -10.71 6.18 -6.50
C LEU A 6 -11.51 4.86 -6.55
N ALA A 7 -11.36 4.06 -5.51
CA ALA A 7 -12.10 2.82 -5.36
C ALA A 7 -13.56 3.09 -5.00
N THR A 8 -14.42 2.15 -5.38
CA THR A 8 -15.83 2.14 -4.98
C THR A 8 -16.16 0.83 -4.28
N GLY A 9 -17.37 0.71 -3.75
CA GLY A 9 -17.82 -0.53 -3.09
C GLY A 9 -17.75 -1.75 -4.01
N ASN A 10 -17.87 -1.55 -5.32
CA ASN A 10 -17.77 -2.62 -6.30
C ASN A 10 -16.36 -3.21 -6.41
N ASP A 11 -15.35 -2.51 -5.90
CA ASP A 11 -13.96 -2.96 -5.96
C ASP A 11 -13.55 -3.83 -4.78
N VAL A 12 -14.34 -3.89 -3.71
CA VAL A 12 -13.94 -4.54 -2.44
C VAL A 12 -13.53 -6.00 -2.63
N SER A 13 -14.26 -6.76 -3.42
CA SER A 13 -13.92 -8.17 -3.68
C SER A 13 -12.55 -8.30 -4.33
N ALA A 14 -12.24 -7.44 -5.31
CA ALA A 14 -10.94 -7.43 -5.98
C ALA A 14 -9.83 -7.03 -5.02
N LEU A 15 -10.07 -6.03 -4.17
CA LEU A 15 -9.09 -5.59 -3.16
C LEU A 15 -8.75 -6.71 -2.18
N ARG A 16 -9.75 -7.41 -1.69
CA ARG A 16 -9.55 -8.56 -0.78
C ARG A 16 -8.75 -9.67 -1.45
N ALA A 17 -9.07 -9.99 -2.70
CA ALA A 17 -8.35 -11.03 -3.44
C ALA A 17 -6.89 -10.64 -3.64
N ILE A 18 -6.62 -9.40 -4.04
CA ILE A 18 -5.25 -8.91 -4.24
C ILE A 18 -4.47 -8.96 -2.93
N ALA A 19 -5.05 -8.48 -1.83
CA ALA A 19 -4.40 -8.52 -0.53
C ALA A 19 -4.05 -9.94 -0.10
N THR A 20 -5.00 -10.85 -0.24
CA THR A 20 -4.80 -12.26 0.11
C THR A 20 -3.64 -12.87 -0.65
N TYR A 21 -3.62 -12.74 -1.96
CA TYR A 21 -2.58 -13.36 -2.78
C TYR A 21 -1.23 -12.66 -2.67
N ALA A 22 -1.22 -11.34 -2.59
CA ALA A 22 0.04 -10.58 -2.51
C ALA A 22 0.80 -10.86 -1.21
N TYR A 23 0.08 -11.02 -0.11
CA TYR A 23 0.69 -11.21 1.21
C TYR A 23 0.79 -12.67 1.65
N ALA A 24 0.17 -13.62 0.95
CA ALA A 24 0.19 -15.04 1.30
C ALA A 24 1.61 -15.60 1.43
N GLN A 25 2.53 -15.13 0.59
CA GLN A 25 3.93 -15.59 0.60
C GLN A 25 4.65 -15.30 1.92
N TYR A 26 4.15 -14.38 2.72
CA TYR A 26 4.81 -13.98 3.97
C TYR A 26 4.25 -14.67 5.22
N VAL A 27 3.13 -15.39 5.09
CA VAL A 27 2.46 -16.04 6.24
C VAL A 27 3.41 -17.00 6.95
N GLY A 28 4.14 -17.83 6.21
CA GLY A 28 5.08 -18.77 6.78
C GLY A 28 6.22 -18.10 7.54
N ALA A 29 6.79 -17.04 6.97
CA ALA A 29 7.93 -16.33 7.58
C ALA A 29 7.50 -15.52 8.82
N ILE A 30 6.30 -14.96 8.81
CA ILE A 30 5.78 -14.13 9.91
C ILE A 30 5.16 -15.00 11.01
N GLY A 31 4.63 -16.17 10.65
CA GLY A 31 3.95 -17.08 11.57
C GLY A 31 2.47 -16.84 11.70
N ARG A 32 1.92 -15.85 10.99
CA ARG A 32 0.49 -15.55 10.93
C ARG A 32 0.22 -14.62 9.75
N GLU A 33 -1.05 -14.38 9.45
CA GLU A 33 -1.45 -13.46 8.40
C GLU A 33 -0.99 -12.04 8.73
N PRO A 34 -0.23 -11.36 7.84
CA PRO A 34 0.13 -9.96 8.07
C PRO A 34 -1.10 -9.08 8.04
N ALA A 35 -1.05 -7.97 8.78
CA ALA A 35 -2.20 -7.08 8.94
C ALA A 35 -2.81 -6.61 7.60
N PRO A 36 -2.03 -6.20 6.58
CA PRO A 36 -2.61 -5.77 5.30
C PRO A 36 -3.40 -6.87 4.58
N MET A 37 -3.06 -8.13 4.82
CA MET A 37 -3.74 -9.26 4.17
C MET A 37 -5.21 -9.37 4.59
N VAL A 38 -5.52 -8.98 5.82
CA VAL A 38 -6.84 -9.10 6.43
C VAL A 38 -7.49 -7.74 6.69
N ALA A 39 -7.08 -6.73 5.96
CA ALA A 39 -7.58 -5.36 6.12
C ALA A 39 -9.10 -5.27 5.90
N ASP A 40 -9.74 -4.37 6.65
CA ASP A 40 -11.16 -4.07 6.49
C ASP A 40 -11.34 -3.01 5.40
N PHE A 41 -11.50 -3.44 4.16
CA PHE A 41 -11.63 -2.53 3.03
C PHE A 41 -12.94 -1.73 3.04
N ASP A 42 -14.00 -2.25 3.62
CA ASP A 42 -15.23 -1.47 3.77
C ASP A 42 -15.01 -0.26 4.68
N HIS A 43 -14.28 -0.47 5.78
CA HIS A 43 -13.88 0.63 6.67
C HIS A 43 -13.00 1.65 5.94
N HIS A 44 -12.01 1.18 5.18
CA HIS A 44 -11.11 2.06 4.43
C HIS A 44 -11.87 2.91 3.41
N LEU A 45 -12.84 2.33 2.72
CA LEU A 45 -13.63 3.08 1.74
C LEU A 45 -14.46 4.19 2.39
N ARG A 46 -14.92 3.99 3.63
CA ARG A 46 -15.71 4.99 4.35
C ARG A 46 -14.88 6.09 4.99
N ASN A 47 -13.65 5.78 5.38
CA ASN A 47 -12.86 6.67 6.25
C ASN A 47 -11.55 7.16 5.65
N ASP A 48 -11.05 6.50 4.61
CA ASP A 48 -9.71 6.73 4.07
C ASP A 48 -9.78 7.02 2.57
N ILE A 49 -8.62 7.27 1.98
CA ILE A 49 -8.50 7.43 0.52
C ILE A 49 -7.98 6.11 -0.04
N VAL A 50 -8.73 5.51 -0.95
CA VAL A 50 -8.35 4.26 -1.60
C VAL A 50 -8.26 4.47 -3.11
N PHE A 51 -7.07 4.27 -3.66
CA PHE A 51 -6.85 4.28 -5.10
C PHE A 51 -6.77 2.85 -5.64
N VAL A 52 -7.31 2.64 -6.83
CA VAL A 52 -7.15 1.38 -7.56
C VAL A 52 -6.50 1.63 -8.90
N ALA A 53 -5.62 0.71 -9.29
CA ALA A 53 -5.03 0.67 -10.62
C ALA A 53 -5.84 -0.31 -11.46
N VAL A 54 -6.30 0.12 -12.61
CA VAL A 54 -7.21 -0.64 -13.47
C VAL A 54 -6.64 -0.72 -14.87
N THR A 55 -6.66 -1.89 -15.46
CA THR A 55 -6.27 -2.06 -16.87
C THR A 55 -7.43 -1.66 -17.78
N LYS A 56 -7.12 -0.99 -18.87
CA LYS A 56 -8.09 -0.60 -19.90
C LYS A 56 -7.78 -1.32 -21.20
N PRO A 57 -8.80 -1.71 -21.97
CA PRO A 57 -10.24 -1.44 -21.82
C PRO A 57 -11.00 -2.42 -20.92
N GLU A 58 -10.37 -3.47 -20.39
CA GLU A 58 -11.04 -4.56 -19.68
C GLU A 58 -11.59 -4.16 -18.31
N ASN A 59 -11.11 -3.08 -17.71
CA ASN A 59 -11.49 -2.61 -16.38
C ASN A 59 -11.16 -3.62 -15.25
N ILE A 60 -10.00 -4.27 -15.36
CA ILE A 60 -9.55 -5.23 -14.34
C ILE A 60 -8.73 -4.50 -13.30
N VAL A 61 -9.11 -4.62 -12.02
CA VAL A 61 -8.34 -4.07 -10.91
C VAL A 61 -7.10 -4.91 -10.70
N VAL A 62 -5.93 -4.29 -10.80
CA VAL A 62 -4.63 -4.97 -10.71
C VAL A 62 -3.76 -4.48 -9.56
N GLY A 63 -4.21 -3.50 -8.80
CA GLY A 63 -3.48 -3.01 -7.63
C GLY A 63 -4.28 -1.96 -6.89
N TYR A 64 -3.81 -1.61 -5.69
CA TYR A 64 -4.46 -0.59 -4.86
C TYR A 64 -3.45 0.07 -3.93
N ALA A 65 -3.84 1.23 -3.40
CA ALA A 65 -3.11 1.93 -2.35
C ALA A 65 -4.12 2.59 -1.40
N VAL A 66 -3.91 2.44 -0.11
CA VAL A 66 -4.76 3.02 0.94
C VAL A 66 -3.98 4.08 1.69
N LEU A 67 -4.50 5.30 1.74
CA LEU A 67 -3.96 6.40 2.52
C LEU A 67 -4.86 6.66 3.73
N THR A 68 -4.28 6.69 4.92
CA THR A 68 -4.98 6.96 6.17
C THR A 68 -4.38 8.20 6.82
N GLU A 69 -5.23 9.13 7.27
CA GLU A 69 -4.78 10.28 8.03
C GLU A 69 -4.84 9.96 9.51
N LYS A 70 -3.71 10.15 10.19
CA LYS A 70 -3.57 9.92 11.63
C LYS A 70 -3.08 11.20 12.31
N ALA A 71 -3.03 11.19 13.65
CA ALA A 71 -2.59 12.36 14.43
C ALA A 71 -1.18 12.83 14.03
N ASP A 72 -0.31 11.92 13.63
CA ASP A 72 1.09 12.20 13.27
C ASP A 72 1.30 12.34 11.75
N GLY A 73 0.24 12.48 10.97
CA GLY A 73 0.32 12.72 9.53
C GLY A 73 -0.33 11.63 8.69
N VAL A 74 -0.04 11.68 7.40
CA VAL A 74 -0.60 10.74 6.42
C VAL A 74 0.25 9.49 6.36
N TRP A 75 -0.44 8.33 6.31
CA TRP A 75 0.18 7.02 6.21
C TRP A 75 -0.28 6.30 4.96
N LEU A 76 0.66 5.71 4.24
CA LEU A 76 0.35 4.70 3.23
C LEU A 76 0.12 3.39 4.00
N GLU A 77 -1.14 3.11 4.28
CA GLU A 77 -1.53 2.04 5.20
C GLU A 77 -1.44 0.65 4.56
N ASN A 78 -1.66 0.58 3.25
CA ASN A 78 -1.66 -0.69 2.53
C ASN A 78 -1.44 -0.41 1.04
N ILE A 79 -0.56 -1.18 0.42
CA ILE A 79 -0.35 -1.13 -1.03
C ILE A 79 -0.06 -2.54 -1.52
N ALA A 80 -0.71 -2.94 -2.58
CA ALA A 80 -0.45 -4.25 -3.18
C ALA A 80 -0.79 -4.27 -4.67
N VAL A 81 -0.14 -5.17 -5.37
CA VAL A 81 -0.33 -5.40 -6.82
C VAL A 81 -0.71 -6.86 -7.00
N ALA A 82 -1.64 -7.13 -7.90
CA ALA A 82 -2.02 -8.50 -8.24
C ALA A 82 -0.78 -9.29 -8.68
N THR A 83 -0.61 -10.50 -8.13
CA THR A 83 0.59 -11.30 -8.38
C THR A 83 0.82 -11.59 -9.87
N ALA A 84 -0.25 -11.83 -10.62
CA ALA A 84 -0.19 -12.05 -12.07
C ALA A 84 0.27 -10.82 -12.85
N SER A 85 0.19 -9.62 -12.24
CA SER A 85 0.56 -8.35 -12.84
C SER A 85 1.86 -7.80 -12.28
N GLY A 86 2.58 -8.55 -11.46
CA GLY A 86 3.85 -8.14 -10.86
C GLY A 86 4.92 -7.89 -11.92
N GLY A 87 5.86 -7.00 -11.61
CA GLY A 87 6.98 -6.68 -12.50
C GLY A 87 6.65 -5.70 -13.61
N ARG A 88 5.43 -5.16 -13.67
CA ARG A 88 5.01 -4.19 -14.70
C ARG A 88 5.06 -2.73 -14.24
N GLY A 89 5.63 -2.47 -13.09
CA GLY A 89 5.73 -1.10 -12.57
C GLY A 89 4.42 -0.52 -12.03
N ILE A 90 3.42 -1.36 -11.79
CA ILE A 90 2.10 -0.91 -11.28
C ILE A 90 2.24 -0.28 -9.90
N GLY A 91 3.02 -0.91 -9.02
CA GLY A 91 3.27 -0.36 -7.68
C GLY A 91 3.90 1.02 -7.73
N THR A 92 4.87 1.21 -8.62
CA THR A 92 5.52 2.51 -8.82
C THR A 92 4.54 3.54 -9.35
N CYS A 93 3.64 3.15 -10.26
CA CYS A 93 2.59 4.05 -10.75
C CYS A 93 1.64 4.46 -9.64
N LEU A 94 1.27 3.54 -8.77
CA LEU A 94 0.44 3.84 -7.59
C LEU A 94 1.14 4.83 -6.66
N ILE A 95 2.42 4.61 -6.37
CA ILE A 95 3.22 5.52 -5.52
C ILE A 95 3.27 6.91 -6.14
N ARG A 96 3.53 7.00 -7.45
CA ARG A 96 3.57 8.31 -8.14
C ARG A 96 2.22 9.02 -8.06
N HIS A 97 1.13 8.28 -8.19
CA HIS A 97 -0.21 8.85 -8.10
C HIS A 97 -0.50 9.36 -6.68
N VAL A 98 -0.13 8.58 -5.67
CA VAL A 98 -0.24 8.96 -4.26
C VAL A 98 0.55 10.24 -4.00
N GLU A 99 1.78 10.32 -4.47
CA GLU A 99 2.62 11.50 -4.24
C GLU A 99 2.10 12.72 -4.96
N ALA A 100 1.57 12.57 -6.17
CA ALA A 100 0.91 13.67 -6.88
C ALA A 100 -0.32 14.16 -6.11
N TYR A 101 -1.11 13.25 -5.56
CA TYR A 101 -2.27 13.59 -4.73
C TYR A 101 -1.88 14.38 -3.48
N LEU A 102 -0.78 13.99 -2.82
CA LEU A 102 -0.30 14.63 -1.59
C LEU A 102 0.48 15.93 -1.85
N SER A 103 0.98 16.12 -3.07
CA SER A 103 1.81 17.26 -3.43
C SER A 103 1.10 18.59 -3.12
N GLY A 104 1.81 19.48 -2.43
CA GLY A 104 1.28 20.78 -2.04
C GLY A 104 0.38 20.74 -0.81
N GLN A 105 -0.01 19.57 -0.34
CA GLN A 105 -0.87 19.40 0.83
C GLN A 105 -0.10 18.86 2.03
N GLU A 106 0.87 17.99 1.77
CA GLU A 106 1.65 17.32 2.81
C GLU A 106 3.14 17.42 2.53
N ALA A 107 3.93 17.64 3.59
CA ALA A 107 5.39 17.71 3.48
C ALA A 107 6.01 16.32 3.30
N GLY A 108 5.29 15.27 3.62
CA GLY A 108 5.75 13.91 3.48
C GLY A 108 4.69 12.92 3.92
N TYR A 109 5.01 11.65 3.86
CA TYR A 109 4.12 10.61 4.31
C TYR A 109 4.92 9.42 4.83
N GLN A 110 4.24 8.54 5.54
CA GLN A 110 4.86 7.47 6.29
C GLN A 110 4.25 6.13 5.90
N LEU A 111 5.00 5.07 6.15
CA LEU A 111 4.49 3.71 6.04
C LEU A 111 5.22 2.80 7.02
N TYR A 112 4.68 1.62 7.21
CA TYR A 112 5.38 0.56 7.91
C TYR A 112 5.26 -0.74 7.11
N THR A 113 6.20 -1.63 7.34
CA THR A 113 6.14 -2.98 6.80
C THR A 113 6.71 -3.95 7.83
N ASN A 114 6.38 -5.22 7.70
CA ASN A 114 6.93 -6.24 8.58
C ASN A 114 8.41 -6.45 8.27
N VAL A 115 9.23 -6.65 9.30
CA VAL A 115 10.68 -6.88 9.14
C VAL A 115 10.99 -8.10 8.25
N LYS A 116 10.07 -9.05 8.14
CA LYS A 116 10.22 -10.25 7.29
C LYS A 116 9.97 -9.97 5.81
N MET A 117 9.37 -8.84 5.48
CA MET A 117 9.08 -8.46 4.09
C MET A 117 10.28 -7.76 3.46
N VAL A 118 11.38 -8.49 3.31
CA VAL A 118 12.67 -7.94 2.88
C VAL A 118 12.60 -7.29 1.50
N ARG A 119 11.83 -7.84 0.57
CA ARG A 119 11.63 -7.26 -0.76
C ARG A 119 10.97 -5.89 -0.69
N ASN A 120 9.96 -5.76 0.16
CA ASN A 120 9.25 -4.51 0.36
C ASN A 120 10.18 -3.45 0.96
N ILE A 121 10.97 -3.82 1.93
CA ILE A 121 11.95 -2.91 2.55
C ILE A 121 12.88 -2.34 1.49
N GLY A 122 13.49 -3.19 0.67
CA GLY A 122 14.38 -2.75 -0.42
C GLY A 122 13.67 -1.88 -1.44
N TRP A 123 12.43 -2.20 -1.78
CA TRP A 123 11.64 -1.43 -2.73
C TRP A 123 11.35 -0.03 -2.21
N TYR A 124 10.93 0.09 -0.95
CA TYR A 124 10.68 1.40 -0.34
C TYR A 124 11.94 2.25 -0.27
N GLU A 125 13.07 1.64 0.07
CA GLU A 125 14.35 2.36 0.09
C GLU A 125 14.71 2.90 -1.29
N ARG A 126 14.50 2.11 -2.34
CA ARG A 126 14.76 2.56 -3.72
C ARG A 126 13.82 3.68 -4.16
N LEU A 127 12.62 3.77 -3.57
CA LEU A 127 11.68 4.85 -3.84
C LEU A 127 12.00 6.14 -3.07
N GLY A 128 12.98 6.11 -2.18
CA GLY A 128 13.40 7.27 -1.42
C GLY A 128 12.87 7.35 0.00
N PHE A 129 12.22 6.29 0.48
CA PHE A 129 11.80 6.21 1.89
C PHE A 129 13.01 5.96 2.77
N VAL A 130 13.03 6.60 3.94
CA VAL A 130 14.11 6.48 4.93
C VAL A 130 13.54 5.84 6.18
N GLU A 131 14.23 4.84 6.68
CA GLU A 131 13.84 4.16 7.93
C GLU A 131 13.92 5.16 9.09
N THR A 132 12.84 5.22 9.88
CA THR A 132 12.77 6.12 11.05
C THR A 132 12.89 5.38 12.37
N ARG A 133 12.35 4.17 12.46
CA ARG A 133 12.43 3.36 13.67
C ARG A 133 11.99 1.92 13.39
N ARG A 134 12.20 1.06 14.36
CA ARG A 134 11.67 -0.30 14.38
C ARG A 134 10.95 -0.52 15.70
N GLY A 135 9.97 -1.40 15.70
CA GLY A 135 9.22 -1.70 16.92
C GLY A 135 8.25 -2.83 16.74
N VAL A 136 7.62 -3.22 17.84
CA VAL A 136 6.58 -4.24 17.85
C VAL A 136 5.24 -3.56 18.07
N GLU A 137 4.27 -3.84 17.22
CA GLU A 137 2.91 -3.31 17.35
C GLU A 137 1.92 -4.42 17.00
N LYS A 138 0.96 -4.65 17.87
CA LYS A 138 -0.03 -5.72 17.73
C LYS A 138 0.61 -7.11 17.51
N GLY A 139 1.80 -7.31 18.11
CA GLY A 139 2.55 -8.56 17.99
C GLY A 139 3.36 -8.72 16.71
N PHE A 140 3.40 -7.71 15.84
CA PHE A 140 4.22 -7.72 14.63
C PHE A 140 5.47 -6.88 14.82
N GLU A 141 6.61 -7.41 14.37
CA GLU A 141 7.85 -6.64 14.30
C GLU A 141 7.83 -5.79 13.03
N ARG A 142 7.91 -4.48 13.17
CA ARG A 142 7.73 -3.53 12.07
C ARG A 142 8.93 -2.63 11.87
N VAL A 143 9.15 -2.26 10.60
CA VAL A 143 10.07 -1.19 10.19
C VAL A 143 9.23 -0.02 9.73
N TYR A 144 9.52 1.16 10.25
CA TYR A 144 8.79 2.39 9.92
C TYR A 144 9.63 3.26 9.00
N PHE A 145 8.99 3.84 8.00
CA PHE A 145 9.63 4.66 6.98
C PHE A 145 8.91 5.98 6.81
N ARG A 146 9.66 6.98 6.36
CA ARG A 146 9.12 8.28 5.96
C ARG A 146 9.76 8.72 4.66
N LYS A 147 8.97 9.36 3.79
CA LYS A 147 9.46 10.03 2.61
C LYS A 147 9.04 11.49 2.65
N THR A 148 10.00 12.39 2.51
CA THR A 148 9.75 13.82 2.39
C THR A 148 9.38 14.14 0.96
N LEU A 149 8.32 14.94 0.78
CA LEU A 149 7.87 15.36 -0.54
C LEU A 149 8.33 16.79 -0.81
N THR A 150 8.79 17.03 -2.02
CA THR A 150 9.11 18.38 -2.48
C THR A 150 7.82 19.11 -2.81
N VAL A 151 7.75 20.34 -2.38
CA VAL A 151 6.60 21.21 -2.60
C VAL A 151 6.74 21.92 -3.94
#